data_2a7896f8a6bc354768f6c39c0ff8351d
#
_entry.id   2a7896f8a6bc354768f6c39c0ff8351d
#
_cell.length_a   1.000
_cell.length_b   1.000
_cell.length_c   1.000
_cell.angle_alpha   90.00
_cell.angle_beta   90.00
_cell.angle_gamma   90.00
#
_symmetry.space_group_name_H-M   'P 1'
#
loop_
_entity.id
_entity.type
_entity.pdbx_description
1 polymer ?
#
loop_
_entity_poly.entity_id
_entity_poly.type
_entity_poly.pdbx_seq_one_letter_code
_entity_poly.pdbx_strand_id
1 'polypeptide(L)'
;MTEQESPAVISGAARSAGSAGSAASAGSAGSAGSAGSAGSAGSAGSAGSAASVANDRTEQDADAIVVGAGPAGSAAAFYLAQAGLDVLLLEKAAFPREKVCGDGLTPRAVKCLAKMGVPTSENDGWLRNKGLRIIGSGVRIEVPWPELSNYPGYGLVHTRLGFDEAVARTAERAGARLLERTAVTGPVLDERSGRIVGVTAVRQDGSTPREERARVYRARLVIAADGNSSRLSVAMGLRKRDDRPMGVAVRTYYTSPRHDDDYLEAWLDLWDGDRLLPGYGWIFGVGDGTSNVGLGLLNTSDAFQNTDYRALLGRWLAGMPRDWGFTEENRTQPVRGAALPMGFNRTPHYTRGMLLVGDAGGMVNPFNGEGIAYAMEAGEIAAEVIAQALTKRSAAASERLLLGYPQILRNAYGGYYTLGRVFVRAIGHPELMKFATRHGLPHPVVMRFAMKLLANLTEPRGGDAADRVINALSKMAPGA
;
A
#
# COMPACT_ATOMS: atom_id res chain seq x y z
N MET A 1 -27.88 32.71 -42.80
CA MET A 1 -27.57 34.15 -42.73
C MET A 1 -27.42 34.45 -41.24
N THR A 2 -26.29 34.61 -40.68
CA THR A 2 -25.00 35.25 -41.01
C THR A 2 -23.87 34.48 -40.35
N GLU A 3 -22.85 34.28 -41.15
CA GLU A 3 -21.47 33.92 -40.82
C GLU A 3 -20.79 34.98 -39.93
N GLN A 4 -19.82 34.53 -39.13
CA GLN A 4 -18.55 35.26 -38.84
C GLN A 4 -17.75 34.42 -37.86
N GLU A 5 -16.74 33.83 -38.32
CA GLU A 5 -15.30 34.17 -38.56
C GLU A 5 -14.42 33.81 -37.34
N SER A 6 -13.57 32.84 -37.57
CA SER A 6 -12.35 32.53 -36.79
C SER A 6 -11.29 33.61 -36.99
N PRO A 7 -10.38 33.81 -36.05
CA PRO A 7 -9.04 34.32 -36.37
C PRO A 7 -7.92 33.31 -36.13
N ALA A 8 -7.01 33.44 -37.04
CA ALA A 8 -5.86 32.72 -37.47
C ALA A 8 -4.75 32.49 -36.46
N VAL A 9 -4.05 31.40 -36.72
CA VAL A 9 -2.70 30.98 -36.31
C VAL A 9 -1.64 32.04 -36.62
N ILE A 10 -0.75 32.27 -35.66
CA ILE A 10 0.59 32.82 -35.95
C ILE A 10 1.64 31.86 -35.43
N SER A 11 2.37 31.28 -36.38
CA SER A 11 3.59 30.52 -36.22
C SER A 11 4.78 31.50 -36.10
N GLY A 12 5.67 31.20 -35.16
CA GLY A 12 6.97 31.91 -35.08
C GLY A 12 8.07 30.87 -34.83
N ALA A 13 8.70 30.43 -35.91
CA ALA A 13 9.94 29.67 -35.89
C ALA A 13 11.13 30.61 -35.80
N ALA A 14 12.06 30.30 -34.93
CA ALA A 14 13.41 30.82 -35.02
C ALA A 14 14.42 29.70 -34.82
N ARG A 15 15.24 29.56 -35.83
CA ARG A 15 16.37 28.61 -35.98
C ARG A 15 17.66 29.19 -35.40
N SER A 16 18.51 28.27 -35.08
CA SER A 16 19.93 28.08 -35.45
C SER A 16 20.99 28.38 -34.40
N ALA A 17 21.82 27.46 -34.36
CA ALA A 17 23.23 27.21 -34.53
C ALA A 17 24.02 27.27 -33.21
N GLY A 18 24.89 26.32 -32.85
CA GLY A 18 25.78 25.47 -33.55
C GLY A 18 27.23 25.73 -33.11
N SER A 19 27.94 24.72 -32.71
CA SER A 19 29.42 24.50 -32.72
C SER A 19 29.83 23.67 -31.50
N ALA A 20 30.29 22.43 -31.58
CA ALA A 20 31.46 21.82 -32.17
C ALA A 20 32.81 22.23 -31.49
N GLY A 21 33.52 21.24 -30.97
CA GLY A 21 34.90 21.23 -30.52
C GLY A 21 35.14 20.11 -29.53
N SER A 22 35.52 18.92 -29.95
CA SER A 22 36.79 18.26 -30.28
C SER A 22 37.76 18.25 -29.09
N ALA A 23 38.02 17.08 -28.57
CA ALA A 23 38.99 16.05 -28.90
C ALA A 23 40.24 15.97 -27.98
N ALA A 24 40.54 14.76 -27.58
CA ALA A 24 41.84 14.06 -27.46
C ALA A 24 42.73 14.46 -26.26
N SER A 25 43.42 13.56 -25.55
CA SER A 25 44.21 12.37 -25.85
C SER A 25 44.74 11.81 -24.53
N ALA A 26 44.76 10.52 -24.29
CA ALA A 26 45.85 9.55 -24.42
C ALA A 26 47.15 9.81 -23.63
N GLY A 27 47.57 8.81 -22.83
CA GLY A 27 48.90 8.64 -22.24
C GLY A 27 48.83 7.57 -21.16
N SER A 28 49.13 6.36 -21.44
CA SER A 28 50.27 5.45 -21.58
C SER A 28 50.89 5.02 -20.24
N ALA A 29 50.74 3.74 -19.92
CA ALA A 29 51.67 2.68 -19.60
C ALA A 29 52.96 2.99 -18.77
N GLY A 30 53.19 2.10 -17.78
CA GLY A 30 54.47 1.83 -17.09
C GLY A 30 54.28 0.69 -16.12
N SER A 31 54.64 -0.40 -16.45
CA SER A 31 55.61 -1.47 -16.44
C SER A 31 56.10 -1.92 -15.06
N ALA A 32 55.87 -3.19 -14.81
CA ALA A 32 56.59 -4.30 -14.15
C ALA A 32 57.78 -3.99 -13.20
N GLY A 33 57.74 -4.64 -12.05
CA GLY A 33 58.87 -4.86 -11.16
C GLY A 33 58.75 -6.16 -10.39
N SER A 34 59.74 -6.98 -10.52
CA SER A 34 59.98 -8.38 -10.25
C SER A 34 60.08 -8.79 -8.78
N ALA A 35 59.72 -10.01 -8.56
CA ALA A 35 60.16 -11.10 -7.66
C ALA A 35 61.23 -10.82 -6.54
N GLY A 36 60.89 -11.29 -5.33
CA GLY A 36 61.82 -11.50 -4.25
C GLY A 36 61.43 -12.71 -3.40
N SER A 37 62.37 -13.64 -3.24
CA SER A 37 62.34 -15.01 -2.78
C SER A 37 62.16 -15.22 -1.26
N ALA A 38 61.48 -16.31 -0.92
CA ALA A 38 61.67 -17.31 0.13
C ALA A 38 62.34 -16.92 1.50
N GLY A 39 61.58 -17.12 2.59
CA GLY A 39 62.05 -17.21 3.94
C GLY A 39 61.27 -18.24 4.73
N SER A 40 61.95 -19.17 5.35
CA SER A 40 61.56 -20.43 5.96
C SER A 40 60.72 -20.39 7.23
N ALA A 41 59.88 -21.38 7.38
CA ALA A 41 59.44 -22.16 8.55
C ALA A 41 59.55 -21.57 9.95
N GLY A 42 58.38 -21.33 10.60
CA GLY A 42 58.18 -21.11 12.03
C GLY A 42 56.98 -21.90 12.53
N SER A 43 57.21 -22.72 13.52
CA SER A 43 56.43 -23.73 14.24
C SER A 43 54.94 -23.50 14.44
N ALA A 44 54.22 -24.61 14.36
CA ALA A 44 52.84 -24.86 14.70
C ALA A 44 52.38 -24.34 16.07
N GLY A 45 51.48 -23.34 16.05
CA GLY A 45 50.58 -23.03 17.18
C GLY A 45 49.21 -23.66 16.87
N SER A 46 48.74 -24.54 17.77
CA SER A 46 47.42 -25.18 17.68
C SER A 46 46.34 -24.12 17.71
N ALA A 47 45.84 -23.78 16.51
CA ALA A 47 44.59 -23.02 16.38
C ALA A 47 43.44 -23.98 16.71
N GLY A 48 42.80 -23.70 17.88
CA GLY A 48 41.55 -24.34 18.23
C GLY A 48 40.56 -24.14 17.11
N SER A 49 40.11 -25.23 16.53
CA SER A 49 39.00 -25.34 15.59
C SER A 49 37.77 -24.74 16.25
N ALA A 50 37.50 -23.49 15.96
CA ALA A 50 36.13 -22.98 16.06
C ALA A 50 35.34 -23.73 14.97
N ALA A 51 34.79 -24.87 15.35
CA ALA A 51 33.82 -25.55 14.54
C ALA A 51 32.70 -24.53 14.24
N SER A 52 32.63 -24.03 13.01
CA SER A 52 31.48 -23.38 12.50
C SER A 52 30.33 -24.38 12.65
N VAL A 53 29.41 -24.10 13.58
CA VAL A 53 28.11 -24.77 13.60
C VAL A 53 27.48 -24.44 12.26
N ALA A 54 27.70 -25.27 11.27
CA ALA A 54 26.97 -25.25 10.01
C ALA A 54 25.50 -25.31 10.43
N ASN A 55 24.81 -24.21 10.24
CA ASN A 55 23.41 -24.08 10.56
C ASN A 55 22.71 -25.05 9.60
N ASP A 56 22.21 -26.16 10.12
CA ASP A 56 21.49 -27.22 9.39
C ASP A 56 20.06 -26.69 9.05
N ARG A 57 20.04 -25.50 8.41
CA ARG A 57 18.81 -24.84 7.96
C ARG A 57 18.36 -25.52 6.68
N THR A 58 17.14 -26.03 6.70
CA THR A 58 16.47 -26.54 5.52
C THR A 58 15.95 -25.37 4.64
N GLU A 59 15.63 -25.64 3.38
CA GLU A 59 14.96 -24.65 2.51
C GLU A 59 13.65 -24.11 3.12
N GLN A 60 13.09 -24.80 4.10
CA GLN A 60 11.86 -24.47 4.80
C GLN A 60 12.08 -23.57 6.02
N ASP A 61 13.32 -23.31 6.41
CA ASP A 61 13.66 -22.47 7.57
C ASP A 61 14.03 -21.05 7.13
N ALA A 62 13.71 -20.07 7.98
CA ALA A 62 14.02 -18.65 7.77
C ALA A 62 14.22 -17.90 9.09
N ASP A 63 14.75 -16.68 9.05
CA ASP A 63 14.72 -15.78 10.19
C ASP A 63 13.31 -15.22 10.43
N ALA A 64 12.62 -14.89 9.30
CA ALA A 64 11.25 -14.41 9.31
C ALA A 64 10.41 -15.02 8.17
N ILE A 65 9.16 -15.33 8.45
CA ILE A 65 8.16 -15.68 7.45
C ILE A 65 7.18 -14.53 7.32
N VAL A 66 6.93 -14.11 6.07
CA VAL A 66 5.90 -13.13 5.71
C VAL A 66 4.77 -13.83 4.96
N VAL A 67 3.55 -13.73 5.46
CA VAL A 67 2.37 -14.39 4.91
C VAL A 67 1.54 -13.40 4.12
N GLY A 68 1.58 -13.51 2.78
CA GLY A 68 0.94 -12.64 1.79
C GLY A 68 1.89 -11.64 1.16
N ALA A 69 2.05 -11.72 -0.18
CA ALA A 69 2.88 -10.82 -0.98
C ALA A 69 2.06 -9.66 -1.60
N GLY A 70 1.18 -9.04 -0.81
CA GLY A 70 0.59 -7.74 -1.11
C GLY A 70 1.53 -6.60 -0.69
N PRO A 71 1.09 -5.33 -0.80
CA PRO A 71 1.95 -4.17 -0.50
C PRO A 71 2.64 -4.23 0.87
N ALA A 72 1.90 -4.65 1.92
CA ALA A 72 2.44 -4.75 3.28
C ALA A 72 3.52 -5.84 3.42
N GLY A 73 3.23 -7.03 2.89
CA GLY A 73 4.15 -8.16 3.01
C GLY A 73 5.38 -8.01 2.14
N SER A 74 5.21 -7.52 0.92
CA SER A 74 6.33 -7.26 0.02
C SER A 74 7.26 -6.16 0.55
N ALA A 75 6.71 -5.08 1.13
CA ALA A 75 7.51 -4.06 1.79
C ALA A 75 8.25 -4.61 3.02
N ALA A 76 7.57 -5.39 3.88
CA ALA A 76 8.21 -6.02 5.03
C ALA A 76 9.34 -6.96 4.60
N ALA A 77 9.11 -7.81 3.59
CA ALA A 77 10.12 -8.74 3.08
C ALA A 77 11.30 -8.01 2.46
N PHE A 78 11.06 -6.92 1.71
CA PHE A 78 12.09 -6.08 1.13
C PHE A 78 13.04 -5.53 2.21
N TYR A 79 12.50 -4.85 3.23
CA TYR A 79 13.32 -4.23 4.26
C TYR A 79 14.01 -5.25 5.18
N LEU A 80 13.39 -6.40 5.45
CA LEU A 80 14.04 -7.49 6.18
C LEU A 80 15.20 -8.09 5.39
N ALA A 81 15.04 -8.33 4.09
CA ALA A 81 16.10 -8.82 3.23
C ALA A 81 17.25 -7.81 3.11
N GLN A 82 16.96 -6.51 2.99
CA GLN A 82 17.97 -5.46 3.03
C GLN A 82 18.71 -5.39 4.37
N ALA A 83 18.07 -5.77 5.47
CA ALA A 83 18.72 -5.89 6.78
C ALA A 83 19.58 -7.19 6.90
N GLY A 84 19.72 -7.97 5.84
CA GLY A 84 20.52 -9.19 5.78
C GLY A 84 19.88 -10.42 6.43
N LEU A 85 18.56 -10.40 6.61
CA LEU A 85 17.83 -11.53 7.17
C LEU A 85 17.36 -12.49 6.06
N ASP A 86 17.35 -13.78 6.38
CA ASP A 86 16.73 -14.79 5.53
C ASP A 86 15.20 -14.75 5.67
N VAL A 87 14.51 -14.41 4.60
CA VAL A 87 13.06 -14.14 4.58
C VAL A 87 12.34 -15.04 3.60
N LEU A 88 11.31 -15.74 4.09
CA LEU A 88 10.34 -16.45 3.27
C LEU A 88 9.10 -15.57 3.08
N LEU A 89 8.79 -15.19 1.84
CA LEU A 89 7.57 -14.48 1.45
C LEU A 89 6.62 -15.46 0.77
N LEU A 90 5.51 -15.81 1.46
CA LEU A 90 4.56 -16.82 1.00
C LEU A 90 3.32 -16.17 0.39
N GLU A 91 3.04 -16.44 -0.89
CA GLU A 91 1.84 -15.95 -1.59
C GLU A 91 1.00 -17.13 -2.08
N LYS A 92 -0.30 -17.11 -1.78
CA LYS A 92 -1.24 -18.18 -2.15
C LYS A 92 -1.51 -18.27 -3.65
N ALA A 93 -1.42 -17.15 -4.37
CA ALA A 93 -1.63 -17.07 -5.81
C ALA A 93 -0.30 -17.06 -6.56
N ALA A 94 -0.35 -17.19 -7.89
CA ALA A 94 0.74 -16.79 -8.76
C ALA A 94 0.52 -15.36 -9.22
N PHE A 95 1.58 -14.60 -9.50
CA PHE A 95 1.52 -13.32 -10.17
C PHE A 95 1.42 -13.49 -11.70
N PRO A 96 0.78 -12.55 -12.39
CA PRO A 96 -0.02 -11.44 -11.86
C PRO A 96 -1.34 -11.92 -11.22
N ARG A 97 -1.79 -11.25 -10.15
CA ARG A 97 -3.01 -11.65 -9.46
C ARG A 97 -3.95 -10.50 -9.13
N GLU A 98 -5.23 -10.80 -9.14
CA GLU A 98 -6.30 -9.84 -8.87
C GLU A 98 -6.43 -9.51 -7.37
N LYS A 99 -6.71 -8.24 -7.07
CA LYS A 99 -7.12 -7.74 -5.76
C LYS A 99 -8.05 -6.55 -5.94
N VAL A 100 -9.20 -6.55 -5.29
CA VAL A 100 -10.14 -5.42 -5.34
C VAL A 100 -9.51 -4.17 -4.76
N CYS A 101 -9.44 -3.10 -5.57
CA CYS A 101 -8.83 -1.81 -5.26
C CYS A 101 -9.33 -0.75 -6.25
N GLY A 102 -9.25 0.52 -5.91
CA GLY A 102 -9.41 1.64 -6.84
C GLY A 102 -8.16 1.93 -7.67
N ASP A 103 -7.02 1.26 -7.38
CA ASP A 103 -5.73 1.38 -8.09
C ASP A 103 -5.04 2.74 -7.98
N GLY A 104 -5.72 3.76 -7.44
CA GLY A 104 -5.15 5.07 -7.23
C GLY A 104 -4.15 5.11 -6.05
N LEU A 105 -3.03 5.77 -6.27
CA LEU A 105 -1.93 5.93 -5.33
C LEU A 105 -1.70 7.43 -5.06
N THR A 106 -1.75 7.81 -3.80
CA THR A 106 -1.42 9.16 -3.37
C THR A 106 0.09 9.40 -3.39
N PRO A 107 0.56 10.65 -3.31
CA PRO A 107 1.99 10.96 -3.12
C PRO A 107 2.66 10.19 -1.99
N ARG A 108 1.91 9.84 -0.94
CA ARG A 108 2.39 9.04 0.18
C ARG A 108 2.78 7.62 -0.25
N ALA A 109 1.95 6.97 -1.04
CA ALA A 109 2.25 5.65 -1.60
C ALA A 109 3.42 5.70 -2.59
N VAL A 110 3.46 6.73 -3.44
CA VAL A 110 4.57 6.94 -4.40
C VAL A 110 5.90 7.10 -3.68
N LYS A 111 5.95 7.82 -2.56
CA LYS A 111 7.14 7.91 -1.71
C LYS A 111 7.63 6.53 -1.24
N CYS A 112 6.73 5.65 -0.83
CA CYS A 112 7.10 4.29 -0.41
C CYS A 112 7.69 3.49 -1.57
N LEU A 113 7.09 3.59 -2.77
CA LEU A 113 7.61 2.94 -3.98
C LEU A 113 9.01 3.45 -4.35
N ALA A 114 9.20 4.77 -4.35
CA ALA A 114 10.49 5.38 -4.62
C ALA A 114 11.57 4.94 -3.61
N LYS A 115 11.22 4.87 -2.32
CA LYS A 115 12.11 4.40 -1.26
C LYS A 115 12.54 2.94 -1.43
N MET A 116 11.64 2.09 -1.94
CA MET A 116 11.94 0.70 -2.26
C MET A 116 12.64 0.53 -3.61
N GLY A 117 12.75 1.58 -4.44
CA GLY A 117 13.32 1.49 -5.79
C GLY A 117 12.43 0.70 -6.77
N VAL A 118 11.10 0.72 -6.56
CA VAL A 118 10.16 0.09 -7.48
C VAL A 118 10.13 0.89 -8.78
N PRO A 119 10.34 0.26 -9.97
CA PRO A 119 10.19 0.96 -11.26
C PRO A 119 8.76 1.46 -11.43
N THR A 120 8.60 2.76 -11.73
CA THR A 120 7.29 3.40 -11.87
C THR A 120 7.24 4.29 -13.12
N SER A 121 7.82 3.83 -14.24
CA SER A 121 7.79 4.57 -15.50
C SER A 121 6.45 4.39 -16.23
N GLU A 122 6.11 5.34 -17.08
CA GLU A 122 4.93 5.23 -17.96
C GLU A 122 5.04 4.03 -18.90
N ASN A 123 6.26 3.68 -19.34
CA ASN A 123 6.51 2.51 -20.17
C ASN A 123 6.18 1.18 -19.45
N ASP A 124 6.17 1.19 -18.12
CA ASP A 124 5.78 0.06 -17.28
C ASP A 124 4.26 0.09 -16.95
N GLY A 125 3.47 0.93 -17.63
CA GLY A 125 2.02 1.03 -17.47
C GLY A 125 1.57 1.85 -16.26
N TRP A 126 2.41 2.75 -15.72
CA TRP A 126 2.04 3.65 -14.63
C TRP A 126 1.52 4.98 -15.17
N LEU A 127 0.28 5.31 -14.82
CA LEU A 127 -0.31 6.61 -15.14
C LEU A 127 -0.07 7.59 -13.99
N ARG A 128 0.48 8.77 -14.29
CA ARG A 128 0.63 9.85 -13.30
C ARG A 128 -0.67 10.63 -13.15
N ASN A 129 -1.02 10.96 -11.90
CA ASN A 129 -2.11 11.88 -11.61
C ASN A 129 -1.62 13.12 -10.85
N LYS A 130 -2.31 14.24 -11.12
CA LYS A 130 -1.95 15.59 -10.63
C LYS A 130 -2.64 15.94 -9.31
N GLY A 131 -3.72 15.23 -8.95
CA GLY A 131 -4.53 15.60 -7.80
C GLY A 131 -5.85 14.84 -7.71
N LEU A 132 -6.76 15.41 -6.95
CA LEU A 132 -8.14 14.94 -6.83
C LEU A 132 -9.09 15.84 -7.62
N ARG A 133 -10.02 15.22 -8.35
CA ARG A 133 -11.21 15.88 -8.87
C ARG A 133 -12.38 15.46 -8.01
N ILE A 134 -13.04 16.42 -7.36
CA ILE A 134 -14.10 16.16 -6.40
C ILE A 134 -15.40 16.74 -6.96
N ILE A 135 -16.44 15.92 -6.96
CA ILE A 135 -17.77 16.26 -7.48
C ILE A 135 -18.78 16.03 -6.37
N GLY A 136 -19.65 17.02 -6.15
CA GLY A 136 -20.72 16.95 -5.17
C GLY A 136 -21.54 18.24 -5.11
N SER A 137 -22.83 18.13 -4.82
CA SER A 137 -23.77 19.28 -4.71
C SER A 137 -23.76 20.20 -5.93
N GLY A 138 -23.57 19.62 -7.13
CA GLY A 138 -23.51 20.38 -8.39
C GLY A 138 -22.19 21.12 -8.62
N VAL A 139 -21.19 20.96 -7.74
CA VAL A 139 -19.87 21.57 -7.86
C VAL A 139 -18.86 20.52 -8.31
N ARG A 140 -17.97 20.92 -9.23
CA ARG A 140 -16.78 20.17 -9.63
C ARG A 140 -15.56 21.02 -9.35
N ILE A 141 -14.63 20.48 -8.59
CA ILE A 141 -13.36 21.15 -8.26
C ILE A 141 -12.18 20.21 -8.50
N GLU A 142 -11.11 20.76 -9.04
CA GLU A 142 -9.82 20.08 -9.16
C GLU A 142 -8.86 20.65 -8.11
N VAL A 143 -8.27 19.77 -7.31
CA VAL A 143 -7.35 20.11 -6.23
C VAL A 143 -6.03 19.41 -6.49
N PRO A 144 -5.00 20.12 -6.98
CA PRO A 144 -3.67 19.57 -7.21
C PRO A 144 -3.06 19.04 -5.91
N TRP A 145 -2.21 18.01 -6.02
CA TRP A 145 -1.43 17.55 -4.87
C TRP A 145 -0.61 18.70 -4.28
N PRO A 146 -0.50 18.79 -2.94
CA PRO A 146 0.29 19.85 -2.33
C PRO A 146 1.78 19.65 -2.64
N GLU A 147 2.48 20.74 -2.88
CA GLU A 147 3.94 20.74 -2.96
C GLU A 147 4.52 20.62 -1.56
N LEU A 148 5.14 19.48 -1.27
CA LEU A 148 5.72 19.15 0.02
C LEU A 148 7.15 18.65 -0.15
N SER A 149 8.04 19.03 0.76
CA SER A 149 9.44 18.62 0.69
C SER A 149 9.64 17.10 0.86
N ASN A 150 8.70 16.46 1.56
CA ASN A 150 8.78 15.06 1.94
C ASN A 150 8.00 14.09 1.04
N TYR A 151 7.27 14.59 0.06
CA TYR A 151 6.43 13.80 -0.85
C TYR A 151 6.59 14.27 -2.29
N PRO A 152 6.50 13.37 -3.28
CA PRO A 152 6.42 13.80 -4.67
C PRO A 152 5.14 14.61 -4.91
N GLY A 153 5.19 15.57 -5.85
CA GLY A 153 4.03 16.40 -6.22
C GLY A 153 3.03 15.70 -7.14
N TYR A 154 3.02 14.36 -7.19
CA TYR A 154 2.13 13.58 -8.04
C TYR A 154 1.74 12.26 -7.35
N GLY A 155 0.59 11.75 -7.76
CA GLY A 155 0.17 10.38 -7.49
C GLY A 155 0.37 9.47 -8.70
N LEU A 156 0.04 8.19 -8.56
CA LEU A 156 0.08 7.20 -9.64
C LEU A 156 -1.22 6.41 -9.71
N VAL A 157 -1.49 5.80 -10.85
CA VAL A 157 -2.48 4.74 -10.99
C VAL A 157 -1.80 3.54 -11.64
N HIS A 158 -2.08 2.37 -11.13
CA HIS A 158 -1.65 1.11 -11.73
C HIS A 158 -2.51 -0.04 -11.22
N THR A 159 -2.93 -0.92 -12.14
CA THR A 159 -3.76 -2.07 -11.76
C THR A 159 -3.06 -2.93 -10.70
N ARG A 160 -3.84 -3.51 -9.78
CA ARG A 160 -3.28 -4.42 -8.77
C ARG A 160 -2.64 -5.69 -9.37
N LEU A 161 -2.94 -6.01 -10.63
CA LEU A 161 -2.24 -7.07 -11.37
C LEU A 161 -0.75 -6.77 -11.48
N GLY A 162 -0.41 -5.61 -12.04
CA GLY A 162 0.98 -5.19 -12.22
C GLY A 162 1.62 -4.64 -10.92
N PHE A 163 0.87 -3.83 -10.16
CA PHE A 163 1.38 -3.21 -8.93
C PHE A 163 1.89 -4.23 -7.91
N ASP A 164 1.06 -5.21 -7.54
CA ASP A 164 1.44 -6.19 -6.51
C ASP A 164 2.64 -7.04 -6.97
N GLU A 165 2.69 -7.39 -8.25
CA GLU A 165 3.83 -8.10 -8.83
C GLU A 165 5.11 -7.25 -8.80
N ALA A 166 5.06 -5.99 -9.23
CA ALA A 166 6.21 -5.09 -9.23
C ALA A 166 6.83 -4.95 -7.83
N VAL A 167 6.00 -4.80 -6.79
CA VAL A 167 6.47 -4.67 -5.40
C VAL A 167 7.01 -6.01 -4.89
N ALA A 168 6.36 -7.15 -5.20
CA ALA A 168 6.81 -8.48 -4.79
C ALA A 168 8.15 -8.85 -5.45
N ARG A 169 8.30 -8.60 -6.76
CA ARG A 169 9.57 -8.82 -7.47
C ARG A 169 10.69 -7.91 -6.96
N THR A 170 10.36 -6.71 -6.49
CA THR A 170 11.35 -5.83 -5.86
C THR A 170 11.84 -6.42 -4.53
N ALA A 171 10.96 -7.02 -3.72
CA ALA A 171 11.36 -7.73 -2.51
C ALA A 171 12.22 -8.98 -2.84
N GLU A 172 11.86 -9.72 -3.88
CA GLU A 172 12.63 -10.88 -4.35
C GLU A 172 14.05 -10.47 -4.80
N ARG A 173 14.16 -9.40 -5.61
CA ARG A 173 15.48 -8.85 -6.01
C ARG A 173 16.33 -8.36 -4.82
N ALA A 174 15.70 -7.93 -3.74
CA ALA A 174 16.39 -7.56 -2.50
C ALA A 174 16.88 -8.75 -1.68
N GLY A 175 16.53 -9.99 -2.07
CA GLY A 175 16.97 -11.23 -1.43
C GLY A 175 15.89 -12.01 -0.69
N ALA A 176 14.62 -11.56 -0.68
CA ALA A 176 13.53 -12.35 -0.12
C ALA A 176 13.21 -13.56 -1.01
N ARG A 177 13.01 -14.72 -0.40
CA ARG A 177 12.62 -15.96 -1.12
C ARG A 177 11.11 -15.96 -1.32
N LEU A 178 10.64 -15.56 -2.51
CA LEU A 178 9.22 -15.54 -2.86
C LEU A 178 8.73 -16.94 -3.25
N LEU A 179 7.76 -17.47 -2.53
CA LEU A 179 7.08 -18.72 -2.83
C LEU A 179 5.62 -18.46 -3.21
N GLU A 180 5.39 -18.38 -4.51
CA GLU A 180 4.05 -18.30 -5.08
C GLU A 180 3.29 -19.62 -4.97
N ARG A 181 1.97 -19.59 -5.17
CA ARG A 181 1.07 -20.75 -5.09
C ARG A 181 1.20 -21.50 -3.76
N THR A 182 1.60 -20.81 -2.69
CA THR A 182 1.85 -21.37 -1.37
C THR A 182 0.88 -20.78 -0.35
N ALA A 183 -0.22 -21.48 -0.14
CA ALA A 183 -1.31 -21.02 0.73
C ALA A 183 -1.07 -21.43 2.18
N VAL A 184 -0.83 -20.48 3.07
CA VAL A 184 -0.73 -20.72 4.51
C VAL A 184 -2.10 -21.16 5.05
N THR A 185 -2.10 -22.26 5.81
CA THR A 185 -3.30 -22.90 6.36
C THR A 185 -3.43 -22.71 7.87
N GLY A 186 -2.32 -22.50 8.60
CA GLY A 186 -2.36 -22.29 10.05
C GLY A 186 -0.98 -21.96 10.63
N PRO A 187 -0.94 -21.56 11.92
CA PRO A 187 0.29 -21.38 12.66
C PRO A 187 0.87 -22.71 13.13
N VAL A 188 2.19 -22.78 13.25
CA VAL A 188 2.90 -23.79 14.03
C VAL A 188 3.28 -23.15 15.37
N LEU A 189 2.79 -23.71 16.44
CA LEU A 189 3.01 -23.18 17.81
C LEU A 189 3.99 -24.03 18.58
N ASP A 190 4.79 -23.39 19.40
CA ASP A 190 5.53 -24.03 20.47
C ASP A 190 4.56 -24.44 21.57
N GLU A 191 4.56 -25.72 21.95
CA GLU A 191 3.58 -26.31 22.88
C GLU A 191 3.65 -25.71 24.29
N ARG A 192 4.84 -25.27 24.73
CA ARG A 192 5.04 -24.76 26.09
C ARG A 192 4.65 -23.29 26.22
N SER A 193 5.04 -22.48 25.25
CA SER A 193 4.87 -21.01 25.29
C SER A 193 3.66 -20.51 24.52
N GLY A 194 3.09 -21.33 23.64
CA GLY A 194 2.07 -20.94 22.68
C GLY A 194 2.56 -19.90 21.67
N ARG A 195 3.88 -19.73 21.55
CA ARG A 195 4.52 -18.83 20.58
C ARG A 195 4.45 -19.42 19.20
N ILE A 196 4.18 -18.58 18.19
CA ILE A 196 4.32 -19.01 16.81
C ILE A 196 5.79 -19.19 16.45
N VAL A 197 6.12 -20.35 15.89
CA VAL A 197 7.46 -20.76 15.48
C VAL A 197 7.50 -21.17 14.01
N GLY A 198 6.43 -20.89 13.28
CA GLY A 198 6.31 -21.20 11.87
C GLY A 198 4.88 -21.21 11.39
N VAL A 199 4.70 -21.69 10.18
CA VAL A 199 3.38 -21.86 9.56
C VAL A 199 3.28 -23.19 8.81
N THR A 200 2.07 -23.74 8.75
CA THR A 200 1.72 -24.80 7.80
C THR A 200 1.21 -24.15 6.53
N ALA A 201 1.64 -24.64 5.37
CA ALA A 201 1.17 -24.16 4.08
C ALA A 201 1.00 -25.33 3.09
N VAL A 202 0.16 -25.11 2.08
CA VAL A 202 -0.10 -26.06 1.00
C VAL A 202 0.28 -25.43 -0.33
N ARG A 203 1.15 -26.09 -1.10
CA ARG A 203 1.44 -25.69 -2.48
C ARG A 203 0.26 -26.03 -3.39
N GLN A 204 -0.09 -25.09 -4.26
CA GLN A 204 -1.21 -25.22 -5.21
C GLN A 204 -0.69 -25.57 -6.61
N ASP A 205 0.11 -26.64 -6.72
CA ASP A 205 0.69 -27.13 -7.98
C ASP A 205 -0.15 -28.19 -8.71
N GLY A 206 -1.30 -28.57 -8.16
CA GLY A 206 -2.37 -29.25 -8.88
C GLY A 206 -2.29 -30.76 -9.04
N SER A 207 -1.14 -31.41 -8.85
CA SER A 207 -0.92 -32.80 -9.29
C SER A 207 -0.99 -33.88 -8.18
N THR A 208 -0.90 -33.51 -6.91
CA THR A 208 -0.84 -34.44 -5.78
C THR A 208 -1.94 -34.16 -4.73
N PRO A 209 -2.35 -35.13 -3.91
CA PRO A 209 -3.29 -34.93 -2.80
C PRO A 209 -2.84 -33.79 -1.89
N ARG A 210 -3.82 -33.07 -1.29
CA ARG A 210 -3.56 -31.89 -0.46
C ARG A 210 -2.64 -32.22 0.73
N GLU A 211 -2.78 -33.38 1.30
CA GLU A 211 -2.02 -33.85 2.45
C GLU A 211 -0.53 -34.01 2.11
N GLU A 212 -0.22 -34.50 0.93
CA GLU A 212 1.16 -34.69 0.43
C GLU A 212 1.82 -33.36 0.06
N ARG A 213 1.02 -32.31 -0.22
CA ARG A 213 1.50 -30.96 -0.55
C ARG A 213 1.66 -30.06 0.67
N ALA A 214 1.21 -30.51 1.83
CA ALA A 214 1.37 -29.79 3.07
C ALA A 214 2.86 -29.74 3.48
N ARG A 215 3.33 -28.53 3.83
CA ARG A 215 4.71 -28.29 4.29
C ARG A 215 4.67 -27.43 5.55
N VAL A 216 5.64 -27.65 6.40
CA VAL A 216 5.89 -26.83 7.59
C VAL A 216 7.07 -25.91 7.29
N TYR A 217 6.87 -24.62 7.40
CA TYR A 217 7.90 -23.60 7.31
C TYR A 217 8.15 -23.03 8.71
N ARG A 218 9.42 -22.95 9.12
CA ARG A 218 9.79 -22.52 10.47
C ARG A 218 10.52 -21.19 10.44
N ALA A 219 10.23 -20.33 11.42
CA ALA A 219 10.94 -19.06 11.59
C ALA A 219 10.88 -18.60 13.05
N ARG A 220 11.81 -17.71 13.38
CA ARG A 220 11.83 -17.06 14.69
C ARG A 220 10.66 -16.10 14.89
N LEU A 221 10.19 -15.49 13.80
CA LEU A 221 9.09 -14.52 13.77
C LEU A 221 8.23 -14.70 12.52
N VAL A 222 6.95 -14.35 12.63
CA VAL A 222 5.99 -14.40 11.54
C VAL A 222 5.30 -13.05 11.38
N ILE A 223 5.18 -12.58 10.15
CA ILE A 223 4.40 -11.39 9.79
C ILE A 223 3.12 -11.82 9.09
N ALA A 224 1.97 -11.49 9.68
CA ALA A 224 0.66 -11.65 9.06
C ALA A 224 0.38 -10.43 8.16
N ALA A 225 0.50 -10.62 6.84
CA ALA A 225 0.20 -9.67 5.78
C ALA A 225 -0.88 -10.23 4.82
N ASP A 226 -1.70 -11.17 5.29
CA ASP A 226 -2.67 -11.96 4.54
C ASP A 226 -4.02 -11.26 4.32
N GLY A 227 -4.02 -9.93 4.46
CA GLY A 227 -5.11 -9.05 4.11
C GLY A 227 -6.28 -9.07 5.10
N ASN A 228 -7.43 -8.57 4.65
CA ASN A 228 -8.60 -8.36 5.52
C ASN A 228 -9.12 -9.63 6.21
N SER A 229 -9.10 -10.79 5.54
CA SER A 229 -9.54 -12.06 6.15
C SER A 229 -8.62 -12.51 7.28
N SER A 230 -7.34 -12.24 7.14
CA SER A 230 -6.26 -12.57 8.08
C SER A 230 -6.48 -13.87 8.84
N ARG A 231 -6.49 -14.99 8.12
CA ARG A 231 -6.76 -16.32 8.67
C ARG A 231 -5.77 -16.68 9.76
N LEU A 232 -4.52 -16.25 9.59
CA LEU A 232 -3.48 -16.50 10.58
C LEU A 232 -3.77 -15.76 11.89
N SER A 233 -4.20 -14.49 11.82
CA SER A 233 -4.60 -13.73 13.01
C SER A 233 -5.78 -14.37 13.72
N VAL A 234 -6.78 -14.85 12.97
CA VAL A 234 -7.95 -15.56 13.54
C VAL A 234 -7.52 -16.86 14.22
N ALA A 235 -6.64 -17.62 13.61
CA ALA A 235 -6.09 -18.84 14.20
C ALA A 235 -5.27 -18.58 15.48
N MET A 236 -4.65 -17.40 15.60
CA MET A 236 -3.97 -16.92 16.81
C MET A 236 -4.92 -16.31 17.86
N GLY A 237 -6.23 -16.35 17.62
CA GLY A 237 -7.26 -15.85 18.55
C GLY A 237 -7.59 -14.37 18.42
N LEU A 238 -7.08 -13.67 17.41
CA LEU A 238 -7.35 -12.26 17.20
C LEU A 238 -8.63 -12.04 16.39
N ARG A 239 -9.50 -11.17 16.88
CA ARG A 239 -10.76 -10.80 16.23
C ARG A 239 -10.74 -9.35 15.78
N LYS A 240 -11.60 -9.01 14.82
CA LYS A 240 -11.89 -7.62 14.49
C LYS A 240 -12.62 -6.94 15.64
N ARG A 241 -12.40 -5.66 15.77
CA ARG A 241 -13.06 -4.80 16.77
C ARG A 241 -14.31 -4.20 16.16
N ASP A 242 -15.42 -4.29 16.89
CA ASP A 242 -16.71 -3.76 16.44
C ASP A 242 -16.82 -2.23 16.65
N ASP A 243 -15.98 -1.67 17.55
CA ASP A 243 -15.90 -0.23 17.82
C ASP A 243 -15.06 0.57 16.81
N ARG A 244 -14.60 -0.09 15.74
CA ARG A 244 -13.75 0.51 14.70
C ARG A 244 -14.48 0.58 13.37
N PRO A 245 -14.19 1.62 12.55
CA PRO A 245 -14.83 1.76 11.26
C PRO A 245 -14.42 0.63 10.30
N MET A 246 -15.37 0.30 9.45
CA MET A 246 -15.17 -0.60 8.33
C MET A 246 -15.85 -0.01 7.10
N GLY A 247 -15.20 -0.14 5.95
CA GLY A 247 -15.82 0.13 4.67
C GLY A 247 -16.07 -1.15 3.89
N VAL A 248 -16.96 -1.07 2.92
CA VAL A 248 -17.09 -2.03 1.81
C VAL A 248 -16.99 -1.25 0.53
N ALA A 249 -16.20 -1.75 -0.40
CA ALA A 249 -16.06 -1.18 -1.73
C ALA A 249 -16.38 -2.23 -2.78
N VAL A 250 -17.01 -1.79 -3.88
CA VAL A 250 -17.20 -2.59 -5.09
C VAL A 250 -16.63 -1.83 -6.28
N ARG A 251 -16.05 -2.55 -7.25
CA ARG A 251 -15.49 -1.94 -8.45
C ARG A 251 -15.51 -2.89 -9.64
N THR A 252 -15.39 -2.31 -10.81
CA THR A 252 -15.14 -2.99 -12.07
C THR A 252 -14.29 -2.11 -12.98
N TYR A 253 -13.95 -2.57 -14.18
CA TYR A 253 -13.26 -1.78 -15.20
C TYR A 253 -14.14 -1.68 -16.44
N TYR A 254 -14.02 -0.54 -17.13
CA TYR A 254 -14.65 -0.28 -18.41
C TYR A 254 -13.62 0.20 -19.43
N THR A 255 -13.69 -0.27 -20.65
CA THR A 255 -13.08 0.44 -21.78
C THR A 255 -13.71 1.83 -21.84
N SER A 256 -12.92 2.89 -21.81
CA SER A 256 -13.41 4.25 -21.66
C SER A 256 -12.45 5.26 -22.27
N PRO A 257 -12.96 6.32 -22.93
CA PRO A 257 -12.14 7.44 -23.37
C PRO A 257 -11.52 8.23 -22.21
N ARG A 258 -11.92 7.93 -20.95
CA ARG A 258 -11.34 8.52 -19.74
C ARG A 258 -10.20 7.70 -19.14
N HIS A 259 -9.63 6.78 -19.91
CA HIS A 259 -8.58 5.88 -19.44
C HIS A 259 -7.26 6.60 -19.07
N ASP A 260 -7.04 7.78 -19.61
CA ASP A 260 -5.84 8.60 -19.43
C ASP A 260 -6.09 9.88 -18.58
N ASP A 261 -7.25 9.95 -17.90
CA ASP A 261 -7.57 11.09 -17.03
C ASP A 261 -6.53 11.21 -15.90
N ASP A 262 -5.89 12.36 -15.82
CA ASP A 262 -4.77 12.65 -14.92
C ASP A 262 -5.19 13.18 -13.53
N TYR A 263 -6.47 13.04 -13.18
CA TYR A 263 -7.01 13.28 -11.84
C TYR A 263 -7.70 12.04 -11.28
N LEU A 264 -7.52 11.77 -9.99
CA LEU A 264 -8.33 10.80 -9.26
C LEU A 264 -9.69 11.43 -8.97
N GLU A 265 -10.73 11.00 -9.68
CA GLU A 265 -12.07 11.58 -9.57
C GLU A 265 -12.90 10.90 -8.48
N ALA A 266 -13.46 11.68 -7.55
CA ALA A 266 -14.29 11.24 -6.43
C ALA A 266 -15.66 11.94 -6.45
N TRP A 267 -16.74 11.17 -6.37
CA TRP A 267 -18.13 11.61 -6.36
C TRP A 267 -18.72 11.45 -4.96
N LEU A 268 -19.01 12.56 -4.31
CA LEU A 268 -19.56 12.59 -2.94
C LEU A 268 -21.09 12.47 -2.91
N ASP A 269 -21.75 12.71 -4.03
CA ASP A 269 -23.21 12.59 -4.18
C ASP A 269 -23.58 11.14 -4.55
N LEU A 270 -23.48 10.23 -3.59
CA LEU A 270 -23.87 8.86 -3.75
C LEU A 270 -25.26 8.65 -3.13
N TRP A 271 -26.26 8.53 -3.99
CA TRP A 271 -27.66 8.43 -3.57
C TRP A 271 -28.24 7.04 -3.74
N ASP A 272 -29.05 6.60 -2.79
CA ASP A 272 -29.92 5.43 -2.91
C ASP A 272 -31.37 5.88 -2.69
N GLY A 273 -32.11 6.11 -3.77
CA GLY A 273 -33.36 6.87 -3.75
C GLY A 273 -33.12 8.30 -3.26
N ASP A 274 -33.85 8.71 -2.23
CA ASP A 274 -33.73 10.06 -1.63
C ASP A 274 -32.67 10.14 -0.53
N ARG A 275 -31.98 9.05 -0.25
CA ARG A 275 -31.01 8.96 0.83
C ARG A 275 -29.58 9.18 0.32
N LEU A 276 -28.89 10.21 0.81
CA LEU A 276 -27.46 10.39 0.63
C LEU A 276 -26.71 9.38 1.50
N LEU A 277 -25.79 8.62 0.89
CA LEU A 277 -25.04 7.56 1.54
C LEU A 277 -23.68 8.06 2.06
N PRO A 278 -23.19 7.55 3.22
CA PRO A 278 -21.87 7.89 3.76
C PRO A 278 -20.76 7.13 3.01
N GLY A 279 -20.33 7.69 1.89
CA GLY A 279 -19.33 7.10 1.02
C GLY A 279 -19.06 7.96 -0.19
N TYR A 280 -18.40 7.38 -1.18
CA TYR A 280 -18.15 8.05 -2.44
C TYR A 280 -18.01 7.05 -3.59
N GLY A 281 -18.33 7.50 -4.81
CA GLY A 281 -17.97 6.83 -6.05
C GLY A 281 -16.63 7.33 -6.58
N TRP A 282 -15.93 6.51 -7.37
CA TRP A 282 -14.70 6.94 -8.01
C TRP A 282 -14.63 6.52 -9.48
N ILE A 283 -13.91 7.31 -10.26
CA ILE A 283 -13.56 7.03 -11.66
C ILE A 283 -12.08 7.38 -11.81
N PHE A 284 -11.23 6.37 -12.01
CA PHE A 284 -9.80 6.55 -12.17
C PHE A 284 -9.35 5.97 -13.51
N GLY A 285 -8.74 6.79 -14.34
CA GLY A 285 -8.05 6.33 -15.55
C GLY A 285 -6.90 5.41 -15.19
N VAL A 286 -6.67 4.36 -15.97
CA VAL A 286 -5.61 3.37 -15.71
C VAL A 286 -4.43 3.51 -16.67
N GLY A 287 -4.65 4.14 -17.83
CA GLY A 287 -3.64 4.34 -18.87
C GLY A 287 -3.59 3.23 -19.93
N ASP A 288 -4.31 2.13 -19.73
CA ASP A 288 -4.32 0.92 -20.58
C ASP A 288 -5.54 0.81 -21.51
N GLY A 289 -6.28 1.90 -21.69
CA GLY A 289 -7.57 1.91 -22.40
C GLY A 289 -8.77 1.72 -21.48
N THR A 290 -8.53 1.45 -20.18
CA THR A 290 -9.60 1.22 -19.21
C THR A 290 -9.66 2.26 -18.10
N SER A 291 -10.84 2.41 -17.49
CA SER A 291 -11.03 3.15 -16.23
C SER A 291 -11.49 2.19 -15.14
N ASN A 292 -10.90 2.31 -13.95
CA ASN A 292 -11.34 1.67 -12.72
C ASN A 292 -12.49 2.49 -12.13
N VAL A 293 -13.67 1.89 -12.05
CA VAL A 293 -14.88 2.55 -11.60
C VAL A 293 -15.49 1.78 -10.45
N GLY A 294 -15.82 2.48 -9.38
CA GLY A 294 -16.36 1.83 -8.19
C GLY A 294 -16.99 2.79 -7.21
N LEU A 295 -17.47 2.23 -6.11
CA LEU A 295 -17.99 2.98 -4.97
C LEU A 295 -17.68 2.27 -3.65
N GLY A 296 -17.64 3.05 -2.58
CA GLY A 296 -17.43 2.54 -1.24
C GLY A 296 -18.35 3.21 -0.23
N LEU A 297 -18.83 2.43 0.74
CA LEU A 297 -19.63 2.88 1.87
C LEU A 297 -18.98 2.53 3.19
N LEU A 298 -19.26 3.36 4.19
CA LEU A 298 -18.84 3.15 5.58
C LEU A 298 -19.95 2.51 6.42
N ASN A 299 -19.56 1.72 7.43
CA ASN A 299 -20.48 1.05 8.36
C ASN A 299 -21.10 2.00 9.41
N THR A 300 -21.22 3.29 9.11
CA THR A 300 -21.80 4.31 10.01
C THR A 300 -23.27 4.55 9.77
N SER A 301 -23.89 3.83 8.87
CA SER A 301 -25.33 3.90 8.62
C SER A 301 -25.92 2.52 8.36
N ASP A 302 -27.22 2.38 8.59
CA ASP A 302 -27.98 1.15 8.32
C ASP A 302 -27.93 0.72 6.86
N ALA A 303 -27.64 1.64 5.93
CA ALA A 303 -27.43 1.35 4.53
C ALA A 303 -26.30 0.34 4.30
N PHE A 304 -25.29 0.31 5.15
CA PHE A 304 -24.13 -0.57 4.99
C PHE A 304 -24.49 -2.06 4.86
N GLN A 305 -25.47 -2.53 5.62
CA GLN A 305 -25.91 -3.93 5.60
C GLN A 305 -27.06 -4.19 4.61
N ASN A 306 -27.82 -3.14 4.27
CA ASN A 306 -29.07 -3.26 3.52
C ASN A 306 -28.96 -2.81 2.05
N THR A 307 -27.79 -2.36 1.60
CA THR A 307 -27.59 -1.90 0.22
C THR A 307 -27.09 -3.04 -0.67
N ASP A 308 -27.76 -3.23 -1.83
CA ASP A 308 -27.17 -3.96 -2.93
C ASP A 308 -26.14 -3.07 -3.65
N TYR A 309 -24.88 -3.28 -3.33
CA TYR A 309 -23.76 -2.49 -3.85
C TYR A 309 -23.61 -2.58 -5.37
N ARG A 310 -23.97 -3.72 -5.97
CA ARG A 310 -23.89 -3.91 -7.43
C ARG A 310 -24.98 -3.12 -8.12
N ALA A 311 -26.21 -3.23 -7.62
CA ALA A 311 -27.33 -2.45 -8.13
C ALA A 311 -27.10 -0.94 -7.91
N LEU A 312 -26.54 -0.53 -6.77
CA LEU A 312 -26.17 0.86 -6.52
C LEU A 312 -25.15 1.38 -7.53
N LEU A 313 -24.09 0.59 -7.80
CA LEU A 313 -23.08 0.93 -8.81
C LEU A 313 -23.73 1.11 -10.18
N GLY A 314 -24.60 0.19 -10.58
CA GLY A 314 -25.32 0.29 -11.86
C GLY A 314 -26.21 1.54 -11.97
N ARG A 315 -26.97 1.86 -10.89
CA ARG A 315 -27.80 3.08 -10.86
C ARG A 315 -26.97 4.36 -10.94
N TRP A 316 -25.87 4.42 -10.19
CA TRP A 316 -24.98 5.56 -10.21
C TRP A 316 -24.36 5.79 -11.59
N LEU A 317 -23.89 4.72 -12.25
CA LEU A 317 -23.30 4.79 -13.60
C LEU A 317 -24.33 5.11 -14.68
N ALA A 318 -25.59 4.69 -14.53
CA ALA A 318 -26.66 5.05 -15.47
C ALA A 318 -26.92 6.58 -15.54
N GLY A 319 -26.52 7.33 -14.52
CA GLY A 319 -26.57 8.79 -14.50
C GLY A 319 -25.34 9.48 -15.11
N MET A 320 -24.34 8.72 -15.59
CA MET A 320 -23.14 9.28 -16.19
C MET A 320 -23.34 9.57 -17.69
N PRO A 321 -22.57 10.51 -18.27
CA PRO A 321 -22.57 10.76 -19.70
C PRO A 321 -22.30 9.47 -20.51
N ARG A 322 -23.07 9.22 -21.54
CA ARG A 322 -22.97 7.99 -22.34
C ARG A 322 -21.66 7.87 -23.09
N ASP A 323 -21.08 9.00 -23.49
CA ASP A 323 -19.77 9.10 -24.15
C ASP A 323 -18.59 8.71 -23.25
N TRP A 324 -18.81 8.56 -21.94
CA TRP A 324 -17.77 8.01 -21.03
C TRP A 324 -17.63 6.49 -21.15
N GLY A 325 -18.57 5.81 -21.79
CA GLY A 325 -18.45 4.40 -22.12
C GLY A 325 -18.71 3.44 -20.96
N PHE A 326 -19.32 3.87 -19.85
CA PHE A 326 -19.62 2.98 -18.71
C PHE A 326 -20.89 2.15 -18.93
N THR A 327 -20.88 1.36 -20.02
CA THR A 327 -21.96 0.47 -20.43
C THR A 327 -21.59 -0.98 -20.21
N GLU A 328 -22.58 -1.87 -20.24
CA GLU A 328 -22.35 -3.30 -20.04
C GLU A 328 -21.44 -3.91 -21.12
N GLU A 329 -21.53 -3.40 -22.38
CA GLU A 329 -20.70 -3.85 -23.51
C GLU A 329 -19.22 -3.51 -23.32
N ASN A 330 -18.94 -2.39 -22.65
CA ASN A 330 -17.58 -1.92 -22.40
C ASN A 330 -16.99 -2.43 -21.07
N ARG A 331 -17.77 -3.17 -20.29
CA ARG A 331 -17.30 -3.73 -19.02
C ARG A 331 -16.33 -4.87 -19.27
N THR A 332 -15.08 -4.71 -18.83
CA THR A 332 -14.00 -5.68 -19.08
C THR A 332 -13.86 -6.73 -17.97
N GLN A 333 -14.41 -6.47 -16.79
CA GLN A 333 -14.33 -7.39 -15.64
C GLN A 333 -15.64 -7.44 -14.86
N PRO A 334 -15.94 -8.56 -14.15
CA PRO A 334 -17.09 -8.61 -13.26
C PRO A 334 -16.95 -7.65 -12.08
N VAL A 335 -18.07 -7.15 -11.57
CA VAL A 335 -18.09 -6.35 -10.33
C VAL A 335 -17.63 -7.20 -9.16
N ARG A 336 -16.58 -6.76 -8.48
CA ARG A 336 -15.99 -7.42 -7.31
C ARG A 336 -16.01 -6.49 -6.11
N GLY A 337 -16.16 -7.06 -4.91
CA GLY A 337 -16.17 -6.31 -3.66
C GLY A 337 -15.12 -6.75 -2.67
N ALA A 338 -14.71 -5.82 -1.80
CA ALA A 338 -13.83 -6.09 -0.67
C ALA A 338 -14.20 -5.23 0.54
N ALA A 339 -13.94 -5.77 1.72
CA ALA A 339 -14.01 -5.02 2.97
C ALA A 339 -12.71 -4.25 3.23
N LEU A 340 -12.84 -3.07 3.81
CA LEU A 340 -11.77 -2.14 4.15
C LEU A 340 -11.68 -2.02 5.68
N PRO A 341 -10.78 -2.75 6.34
CA PRO A 341 -10.62 -2.71 7.79
C PRO A 341 -9.84 -1.47 8.20
N MET A 342 -10.48 -0.51 8.87
CA MET A 342 -9.95 0.83 9.10
C MET A 342 -9.56 1.09 10.55
N GLY A 343 -8.63 2.03 10.74
CA GLY A 343 -8.37 2.68 12.01
C GLY A 343 -7.99 1.74 13.16
N PHE A 344 -7.13 0.74 12.87
CA PHE A 344 -6.70 -0.29 13.80
C PHE A 344 -7.83 -1.22 14.26
N ASN A 345 -8.59 -1.71 13.32
CA ASN A 345 -9.75 -2.56 13.62
C ASN A 345 -9.38 -4.01 14.05
N ARG A 346 -8.10 -4.36 14.09
CA ARG A 346 -7.61 -5.60 14.69
C ARG A 346 -6.37 -5.35 15.54
N THR A 347 -6.47 -5.66 16.81
CA THR A 347 -5.40 -5.50 17.82
C THR A 347 -5.36 -6.70 18.76
N PRO A 348 -4.24 -6.95 19.44
CA PRO A 348 -2.95 -6.24 19.35
C PRO A 348 -2.20 -6.51 18.05
N HIS A 349 -1.36 -5.54 17.59
CA HIS A 349 -0.56 -5.70 16.38
C HIS A 349 0.67 -6.60 16.56
N TYR A 350 0.96 -7.01 17.78
CA TYR A 350 1.95 -8.02 18.11
C TYR A 350 1.38 -9.02 19.12
N THR A 351 1.59 -10.29 18.88
CA THR A 351 1.24 -11.35 19.83
C THR A 351 2.11 -12.58 19.63
N ARG A 352 2.79 -13.03 20.69
CA ARG A 352 3.49 -14.32 20.78
C ARG A 352 4.33 -14.67 19.53
N GLY A 353 5.13 -13.73 19.03
CA GLY A 353 6.00 -13.94 17.86
C GLY A 353 5.38 -13.60 16.50
N MET A 354 4.14 -13.13 16.46
CA MET A 354 3.46 -12.68 15.25
C MET A 354 3.24 -11.17 15.26
N LEU A 355 3.60 -10.49 14.15
CA LEU A 355 3.29 -9.08 13.88
C LEU A 355 2.20 -8.99 12.80
N LEU A 356 1.32 -8.00 12.91
CA LEU A 356 0.29 -7.71 11.92
C LEU A 356 0.63 -6.45 11.15
N VAL A 357 0.51 -6.49 9.82
CA VAL A 357 0.74 -5.35 8.92
C VAL A 357 -0.41 -5.18 7.91
N GLY A 358 -0.63 -3.96 7.45
CA GLY A 358 -1.65 -3.63 6.46
C GLY A 358 -3.07 -4.01 6.89
N ASP A 359 -3.88 -4.52 5.95
CA ASP A 359 -5.29 -4.90 6.22
C ASP A 359 -5.41 -5.99 7.31
N ALA A 360 -4.40 -6.84 7.48
CA ALA A 360 -4.39 -7.84 8.54
C ALA A 360 -4.41 -7.20 9.94
N GLY A 361 -3.81 -6.02 10.11
CA GLY A 361 -3.84 -5.19 11.31
C GLY A 361 -4.93 -4.11 11.30
N GLY A 362 -5.78 -4.06 10.25
CA GLY A 362 -6.81 -3.04 10.14
C GLY A 362 -6.27 -1.63 9.91
N MET A 363 -5.23 -1.49 9.08
CA MET A 363 -4.45 -0.26 8.93
C MET A 363 -4.91 0.63 7.76
N VAL A 364 -6.12 0.45 7.25
CA VAL A 364 -6.68 1.35 6.24
C VAL A 364 -6.98 2.71 6.86
N ASN A 365 -6.63 3.79 6.15
CA ASN A 365 -6.93 5.16 6.54
C ASN A 365 -8.45 5.38 6.65
N PRO A 366 -8.97 5.76 7.80
CA PRO A 366 -10.41 5.94 8.00
C PRO A 366 -10.98 7.17 7.30
N PHE A 367 -10.17 8.13 6.88
CA PHE A 367 -10.66 9.33 6.20
C PHE A 367 -11.08 9.07 4.74
N ASN A 368 -10.28 8.32 4.00
CA ASN A 368 -10.45 8.18 2.54
C ASN A 368 -10.40 6.73 2.03
N GLY A 369 -10.17 5.75 2.90
CA GLY A 369 -10.08 4.33 2.50
C GLY A 369 -8.73 3.93 1.88
N GLU A 370 -7.73 4.79 1.88
CA GLU A 370 -6.39 4.45 1.41
C GLU A 370 -5.74 3.40 2.32
N GLY A 371 -5.28 2.30 1.73
CA GLY A 371 -4.61 1.22 2.46
C GLY A 371 -3.17 0.98 2.05
N ILE A 372 -2.80 1.27 0.79
CA ILE A 372 -1.53 0.85 0.20
C ILE A 372 -0.33 1.53 0.87
N ALA A 373 -0.36 2.86 1.03
CA ALA A 373 0.72 3.59 1.68
C ALA A 373 0.96 3.10 3.11
N TYR A 374 -0.10 3.02 3.90
CA TYR A 374 -0.03 2.55 5.30
C TYR A 374 0.40 1.09 5.42
N ALA A 375 0.03 0.26 4.43
CA ALA A 375 0.46 -1.13 4.36
C ALA A 375 1.98 -1.23 4.15
N MET A 376 2.54 -0.47 3.21
CA MET A 376 3.98 -0.45 2.94
C MET A 376 4.77 0.13 4.11
N GLU A 377 4.34 1.27 4.68
CA GLU A 377 4.97 1.88 5.85
C GLU A 377 4.93 0.97 7.08
N ALA A 378 3.80 0.29 7.34
CA ALA A 378 3.71 -0.66 8.44
C ALA A 378 4.62 -1.87 8.23
N GLY A 379 4.80 -2.31 6.98
CA GLY A 379 5.77 -3.33 6.59
C GLY A 379 7.21 -2.92 6.92
N GLU A 380 7.58 -1.68 6.59
CA GLU A 380 8.88 -1.11 6.94
C GLU A 380 9.09 -1.04 8.45
N ILE A 381 8.14 -0.48 9.20
CA ILE A 381 8.21 -0.39 10.67
C ILE A 381 8.36 -1.79 11.31
N ALA A 382 7.58 -2.78 10.82
CA ALA A 382 7.68 -4.14 11.31
C ALA A 382 9.07 -4.74 11.05
N ALA A 383 9.63 -4.51 9.86
CA ALA A 383 10.96 -4.98 9.49
C ALA A 383 12.05 -4.36 10.37
N GLU A 384 12.00 -3.05 10.62
CA GLU A 384 12.94 -2.36 11.51
C GLU A 384 12.90 -2.92 12.93
N VAL A 385 11.72 -3.14 13.49
CA VAL A 385 11.56 -3.71 14.84
C VAL A 385 12.08 -5.14 14.90
N ILE A 386 11.78 -5.96 13.88
CA ILE A 386 12.27 -7.35 13.80
C ILE A 386 13.79 -7.38 13.68
N ALA A 387 14.36 -6.60 12.77
CA ALA A 387 15.81 -6.55 12.59
C ALA A 387 16.52 -6.20 13.90
N GLN A 388 16.03 -5.17 14.60
CA GLN A 388 16.58 -4.81 15.93
C GLN A 388 16.37 -5.92 16.98
N ALA A 389 15.20 -6.57 17.01
CA ALA A 389 14.90 -7.63 17.96
C ALA A 389 15.81 -8.85 17.75
N LEU A 390 16.11 -9.20 16.50
CA LEU A 390 16.93 -10.35 16.16
C LEU A 390 18.43 -10.16 16.45
N THR A 391 18.91 -8.93 16.63
CA THR A 391 20.30 -8.67 17.09
C THR A 391 20.49 -8.91 18.57
N LYS A 392 19.42 -9.04 19.37
CA LYS A 392 19.54 -9.20 20.82
C LYS A 392 19.98 -10.60 21.22
N ARG A 393 20.95 -10.68 22.15
CA ARG A 393 21.47 -11.95 22.63
C ARG A 393 20.48 -12.74 23.49
N SER A 394 19.60 -12.05 24.24
CA SER A 394 18.62 -12.71 25.10
C SER A 394 17.23 -12.65 24.51
N ALA A 395 16.47 -13.76 24.61
CA ALA A 395 15.09 -13.85 24.19
C ALA A 395 14.19 -12.79 24.87
N ALA A 396 14.44 -12.49 26.16
CA ALA A 396 13.69 -11.48 26.90
C ALA A 396 13.94 -10.06 26.36
N ALA A 397 15.16 -9.73 25.92
CA ALA A 397 15.47 -8.43 25.32
C ALA A 397 14.85 -8.30 23.93
N SER A 398 14.88 -9.36 23.13
CA SER A 398 14.19 -9.43 21.84
C SER A 398 12.68 -9.23 22.02
N GLU A 399 12.06 -9.95 22.94
CA GLU A 399 10.61 -9.87 23.18
C GLU A 399 10.17 -8.47 23.63
N ARG A 400 10.95 -7.78 24.48
CA ARG A 400 10.65 -6.39 24.89
C ARG A 400 10.60 -5.43 23.71
N LEU A 401 11.48 -5.58 22.71
CA LEU A 401 11.44 -4.76 21.50
C LEU A 401 10.18 -5.06 20.67
N LEU A 402 9.84 -6.33 20.50
CA LEU A 402 8.66 -6.75 19.77
C LEU A 402 7.36 -6.26 20.42
N LEU A 403 7.29 -6.29 21.75
CA LEU A 403 6.18 -5.72 22.53
C LEU A 403 6.05 -4.20 22.35
N GLY A 404 7.10 -3.51 21.93
CA GLY A 404 7.09 -2.08 21.57
C GLY A 404 6.41 -1.77 20.23
N TYR A 405 6.31 -2.74 19.31
CA TYR A 405 5.76 -2.53 17.96
C TYR A 405 4.36 -1.88 17.95
N PRO A 406 3.37 -2.34 18.73
CA PRO A 406 2.08 -1.68 18.77
C PRO A 406 2.13 -0.21 19.21
N GLN A 407 3.08 0.15 20.09
CA GLN A 407 3.25 1.54 20.52
C GLN A 407 3.88 2.40 19.42
N ILE A 408 4.82 1.87 18.65
CA ILE A 408 5.42 2.56 17.49
C ILE A 408 4.32 2.88 16.46
N LEU A 409 3.45 1.92 16.15
CA LEU A 409 2.32 2.14 15.26
C LEU A 409 1.32 3.19 15.79
N ARG A 410 1.02 3.14 17.10
CA ARG A 410 0.17 4.16 17.73
C ARG A 410 0.80 5.56 17.66
N ASN A 411 2.09 5.67 17.84
CA ASN A 411 2.80 6.94 17.72
C ASN A 411 2.79 7.46 16.27
N ALA A 412 2.90 6.57 15.28
CA ALA A 412 2.91 6.93 13.87
C ALA A 412 1.50 7.36 13.36
N TYR A 413 0.45 6.64 13.76
CA TYR A 413 -0.87 6.82 13.15
C TYR A 413 -2.01 7.03 14.15
N GLY A 414 -1.82 6.72 15.44
CA GLY A 414 -2.91 6.58 16.39
C GLY A 414 -3.77 7.83 16.55
N GLY A 415 -3.16 9.00 16.71
CA GLY A 415 -3.88 10.27 16.81
C GLY A 415 -4.63 10.61 15.51
N TYR A 416 -3.95 10.47 14.36
CA TYR A 416 -4.55 10.69 13.05
C TYR A 416 -5.74 9.74 12.81
N TYR A 417 -5.62 8.46 13.14
CA TYR A 417 -6.72 7.50 13.01
C TYR A 417 -7.87 7.79 13.97
N THR A 418 -7.58 8.37 15.14
CA THR A 418 -8.64 8.82 16.06
C THR A 418 -9.44 9.98 15.46
N LEU A 419 -8.76 10.96 14.86
CA LEU A 419 -9.44 12.02 14.11
C LEU A 419 -10.28 11.45 12.95
N GLY A 420 -9.73 10.49 12.21
CA GLY A 420 -10.44 9.82 11.13
C GLY A 420 -11.70 9.10 11.61
N ARG A 421 -11.67 8.47 12.80
CA ARG A 421 -12.88 7.85 13.39
C ARG A 421 -13.96 8.89 13.75
N VAL A 422 -13.56 10.05 14.26
CA VAL A 422 -14.48 11.15 14.51
C VAL A 422 -15.09 11.64 13.19
N PHE A 423 -14.25 11.85 12.17
CA PHE A 423 -14.69 12.24 10.84
C PHE A 423 -15.69 11.23 10.24
N VAL A 424 -15.39 9.93 10.30
CA VAL A 424 -16.27 8.87 9.78
C VAL A 424 -17.66 8.90 10.46
N ARG A 425 -17.72 9.16 11.75
CA ARG A 425 -19.00 9.33 12.45
C ARG A 425 -19.73 10.58 11.99
N ALA A 426 -19.01 11.69 11.79
CA ALA A 426 -19.58 12.95 11.33
C ALA A 426 -20.20 12.81 9.94
N ILE A 427 -19.50 12.22 8.98
CA ILE A 427 -20.01 12.02 7.61
C ILE A 427 -21.12 10.95 7.52
N GLY A 428 -21.30 10.16 8.56
CA GLY A 428 -22.45 9.26 8.71
C GLY A 428 -23.78 10.00 8.84
N HIS A 429 -23.76 11.32 9.13
CA HIS A 429 -24.95 12.17 9.20
C HIS A 429 -25.20 12.87 7.86
N PRO A 430 -26.28 12.53 7.10
CA PRO A 430 -26.53 13.07 5.77
C PRO A 430 -26.60 14.60 5.71
N GLU A 431 -27.20 15.24 6.71
CA GLU A 431 -27.32 16.71 6.74
C GLU A 431 -25.97 17.41 6.92
N LEU A 432 -25.06 16.82 7.70
CA LEU A 432 -23.70 17.34 7.85
C LEU A 432 -22.91 17.16 6.54
N MET A 433 -23.07 16.04 5.86
CA MET A 433 -22.48 15.81 4.55
C MET A 433 -22.98 16.83 3.52
N LYS A 434 -24.30 17.03 3.41
CA LYS A 434 -24.89 18.04 2.53
C LYS A 434 -24.36 19.45 2.83
N PHE A 435 -24.28 19.80 4.12
CA PHE A 435 -23.74 21.11 4.53
C PHE A 435 -22.26 21.25 4.13
N ALA A 436 -21.44 20.23 4.43
CA ALA A 436 -20.01 20.25 4.13
C ALA A 436 -19.73 20.30 2.61
N THR A 437 -20.47 19.53 1.81
CA THR A 437 -20.33 19.54 0.34
C THR A 437 -20.81 20.88 -0.24
N ARG A 438 -21.98 21.37 0.18
CA ARG A 438 -22.55 22.62 -0.35
C ARG A 438 -21.70 23.84 -0.03
N HIS A 439 -21.15 23.91 1.17
CA HIS A 439 -20.41 25.09 1.66
C HIS A 439 -18.91 24.91 1.65
N GLY A 440 -18.38 23.68 1.67
CA GLY A 440 -16.94 23.42 1.65
C GLY A 440 -16.35 23.35 0.24
N LEU A 441 -17.00 22.60 -0.68
CA LEU A 441 -16.48 22.39 -2.02
C LEU A 441 -16.20 23.67 -2.82
N PRO A 442 -17.05 24.72 -2.75
CA PRO A 442 -16.78 25.95 -3.50
C PRO A 442 -15.54 26.74 -3.05
N HIS A 443 -14.94 26.38 -1.90
CA HIS A 443 -13.83 27.13 -1.32
C HIS A 443 -12.48 26.42 -1.51
N PRO A 444 -11.61 26.86 -2.43
CA PRO A 444 -10.33 26.18 -2.74
C PRO A 444 -9.40 26.05 -1.52
N VAL A 445 -9.42 27.01 -0.60
CA VAL A 445 -8.59 26.96 0.61
C VAL A 445 -9.06 25.84 1.55
N VAL A 446 -10.38 25.72 1.73
CA VAL A 446 -10.98 24.63 2.52
C VAL A 446 -10.66 23.28 1.90
N MET A 447 -10.75 23.19 0.57
CA MET A 447 -10.50 21.94 -0.13
C MET A 447 -9.02 21.54 -0.13
N ARG A 448 -8.09 22.49 -0.18
CA ARG A 448 -6.66 22.21 0.03
C ARG A 448 -6.39 21.69 1.45
N PHE A 449 -7.00 22.31 2.47
CA PHE A 449 -6.91 21.84 3.84
C PHE A 449 -7.49 20.41 3.97
N ALA A 450 -8.69 20.20 3.44
CA ALA A 450 -9.35 18.89 3.45
C ALA A 450 -8.50 17.82 2.75
N MET A 451 -7.92 18.12 1.58
CA MET A 451 -7.03 17.18 0.89
C MET A 451 -5.83 16.81 1.76
N LYS A 452 -5.11 17.80 2.34
CA LYS A 452 -3.98 17.53 3.23
C LYS A 452 -4.38 16.66 4.42
N LEU A 453 -5.55 16.93 5.01
CA LEU A 453 -6.08 16.15 6.11
C LEU A 453 -6.45 14.72 5.67
N LEU A 454 -7.27 14.58 4.62
CA LEU A 454 -7.80 13.29 4.18
C LEU A 454 -6.71 12.34 3.65
N ALA A 455 -5.70 12.89 2.94
CA ALA A 455 -4.59 12.12 2.40
C ALA A 455 -3.38 12.03 3.35
N ASN A 456 -3.47 12.67 4.54
CA ASN A 456 -2.37 12.72 5.51
C ASN A 456 -1.06 13.25 4.88
N LEU A 457 -1.18 14.31 4.11
CA LEU A 457 -0.07 14.94 3.38
C LEU A 457 0.29 16.25 4.07
N THR A 458 1.13 16.18 5.10
CA THR A 458 1.56 17.34 5.88
C THR A 458 3.09 17.37 6.02
N GLU A 459 3.63 18.57 6.14
CA GLU A 459 5.03 18.77 6.56
C GLU A 459 5.12 18.59 8.09
N PRO A 460 6.03 17.73 8.58
CA PRO A 460 6.18 17.53 10.02
C PRO A 460 6.84 18.71 10.73
N ARG A 461 7.62 19.53 10.00
CA ARG A 461 8.31 20.73 10.49
C ARG A 461 8.34 21.79 9.40
N GLY A 462 8.11 23.05 9.76
CA GLY A 462 8.26 24.16 8.83
C GLY A 462 7.14 24.36 7.81
N GLY A 463 6.06 23.58 7.88
CA GLY A 463 4.92 23.66 6.98
C GLY A 463 4.02 24.89 7.18
N ASP A 464 3.00 25.01 6.32
CA ASP A 464 2.01 26.10 6.36
C ASP A 464 1.08 26.02 7.59
N ALA A 465 0.09 26.92 7.65
CA ALA A 465 -0.87 26.94 8.76
C ALA A 465 -1.72 25.65 8.82
N ALA A 466 -2.07 25.09 7.66
CA ALA A 466 -2.83 23.85 7.58
C ALA A 466 -2.03 22.67 8.16
N ASP A 467 -0.74 22.55 7.82
CA ASP A 467 0.16 21.53 8.35
C ASP A 467 0.26 21.60 9.87
N ARG A 468 0.42 22.82 10.42
CA ARG A 468 0.51 23.03 11.87
C ARG A 468 -0.77 22.61 12.58
N VAL A 469 -1.93 22.98 12.04
CA VAL A 469 -3.24 22.62 12.60
C VAL A 469 -3.47 21.12 12.55
N ILE A 470 -3.27 20.47 11.40
CA ILE A 470 -3.47 19.02 11.25
C ILE A 470 -2.53 18.25 12.17
N ASN A 471 -1.25 18.61 12.22
CA ASN A 471 -0.27 17.98 13.08
C ASN A 471 -0.58 18.18 14.58
N ALA A 472 -1.05 19.37 14.98
CA ALA A 472 -1.47 19.63 16.35
C ALA A 472 -2.69 18.79 16.74
N LEU A 473 -3.74 18.77 15.91
CA LEU A 473 -4.94 17.96 16.14
C LEU A 473 -4.59 16.47 16.25
N SER A 474 -3.71 15.97 15.38
CA SER A 474 -3.26 14.58 15.41
C SER A 474 -2.48 14.23 16.68
N LYS A 475 -1.69 15.17 17.22
CA LYS A 475 -0.95 14.98 18.47
C LYS A 475 -1.82 15.06 19.72
N MET A 476 -2.86 15.91 19.68
CA MET A 476 -3.80 16.08 20.82
C MET A 476 -4.81 14.94 20.90
N ALA A 477 -5.11 14.29 19.79
CA ALA A 477 -6.04 13.18 19.78
C ALA A 477 -5.45 11.96 20.52
N PRO A 478 -6.23 11.27 21.36
CA PRO A 478 -5.75 10.07 22.04
C PRO A 478 -5.34 9.02 21.00
N GLY A 479 -4.25 8.30 21.28
CA GLY A 479 -3.79 7.23 20.40
C GLY A 479 -4.85 6.14 20.18
N ALA A 480 -4.97 5.64 18.94
CA ALA A 480 -5.99 4.66 18.55
C ALA A 480 -5.80 3.29 19.23
#